data_6630cd0e965a46e79a236f94fe213239
#
_entry.id   6630cd0e965a46e79a236f94fe213239
#
_cell.length_a   1.000
_cell.length_b   1.000
_cell.length_c   1.000
_cell.angle_alpha   90.00
_cell.angle_beta   90.00
_cell.angle_gamma   90.00
#
_symmetry.space_group_name_H-M   'P 1'
#
loop_
_entity.id
_entity.type
_entity.pdbx_description
1 polymer ?
#
loop_
_entity_poly.entity_id
_entity_poly.type
_entity_poly.pdbx_seq_one_letter_code
_entity_poly.pdbx_strand_id
1 'polypeptide(L)'
;MSQAFFGIFDGHGGTKASEFAACNLEKNVLEEVVKRDESDIEEAVKHGYLKTDSDFLKEDLNGGSCCVTALIRNGNLVMSNAGDSRAVISRGGAAEALTSDHKPSRIDEKERIETEVINLVMMIAIFPCL
;
A
#
# COMPACT_ATOMS: atom_id res chain seq x y z
N MET A 1 -9.90 -20.75 2.64
CA MET A 1 -9.24 -19.84 1.68
C MET A 1 -7.80 -19.66 2.13
N SER A 2 -6.83 -19.88 1.25
CA SER A 2 -5.43 -19.56 1.53
C SER A 2 -5.18 -18.11 1.14
N GLN A 3 -4.64 -17.33 2.08
CA GLN A 3 -4.20 -15.97 1.84
C GLN A 3 -2.92 -15.70 2.60
N ALA A 4 -2.09 -14.80 2.09
CA ALA A 4 -0.87 -14.34 2.74
C ALA A 4 -0.69 -12.84 2.47
N PHE A 5 -0.22 -12.12 3.49
CA PHE A 5 0.05 -10.69 3.41
C PHE A 5 1.52 -10.44 3.76
N PHE A 6 2.17 -9.63 2.96
CA PHE A 6 3.56 -9.21 3.16
C PHE A 6 3.64 -7.70 3.00
N GLY A 7 4.51 -7.05 3.77
CA GLY A 7 4.69 -5.62 3.67
C GLY A 7 6.10 -5.18 4.04
N ILE A 8 6.56 -4.12 3.40
CA ILE A 8 7.76 -3.36 3.77
C ILE A 8 7.29 -1.95 4.14
N PHE A 9 7.76 -1.48 5.27
CA PHE A 9 7.38 -0.20 5.86
C PHE A 9 8.64 0.62 6.12
N ASP A 10 8.91 1.58 5.23
CA ASP A 10 10.08 2.45 5.29
C ASP A 10 9.71 3.76 5.98
N GLY A 11 10.08 3.87 7.26
CA GLY A 11 9.74 5.01 8.11
C GLY A 11 10.66 6.21 7.91
N HIS A 12 10.11 7.42 8.04
CA HIS A 12 10.84 8.68 8.03
C HIS A 12 10.29 9.64 9.10
N GLY A 13 11.15 10.50 9.62
CA GLY A 13 10.78 11.37 10.75
C GLY A 13 10.58 10.61 12.06
N GLY A 14 11.21 9.44 12.18
CA GLY A 14 11.09 8.51 13.30
C GLY A 14 10.50 7.16 12.90
N THR A 15 10.35 6.22 13.85
CA THR A 15 9.89 4.85 13.60
C THR A 15 8.40 4.64 13.84
N LYS A 16 7.72 5.58 14.51
CA LYS A 16 6.36 5.38 15.00
C LYS A 16 5.34 5.07 13.92
N ALA A 17 5.42 5.75 12.77
CA ALA A 17 4.50 5.53 11.66
C ALA A 17 4.71 4.15 11.02
N SER A 18 5.95 3.73 10.77
CA SER A 18 6.25 2.42 10.20
C SER A 18 5.91 1.28 11.16
N GLU A 19 6.17 1.41 12.44
CA GLU A 19 5.79 0.45 13.48
C GLU A 19 4.25 0.34 13.57
N PHE A 20 3.54 1.47 13.57
CA PHE A 20 2.08 1.49 13.59
C PHE A 20 1.47 0.83 12.35
N ALA A 21 1.98 1.17 11.16
CA ALA A 21 1.53 0.56 9.91
C ALA A 21 1.80 -0.95 9.89
N ALA A 22 2.98 -1.40 10.30
CA ALA A 22 3.33 -2.81 10.38
C ALA A 22 2.41 -3.61 11.33
N CYS A 23 1.95 -2.98 12.41
CA CYS A 23 1.07 -3.63 13.39
C CYS A 23 -0.41 -3.64 12.97
N ASN A 24 -0.86 -2.71 12.14
CA ASN A 24 -2.30 -2.47 11.91
C ASN A 24 -2.76 -2.66 10.46
N LEU A 25 -1.88 -2.46 9.46
CA LEU A 25 -2.31 -2.41 8.06
C LEU A 25 -2.88 -3.74 7.57
N GLU A 26 -2.21 -4.87 7.85
CA GLU A 26 -2.71 -6.19 7.47
C GLU A 26 -4.14 -6.41 7.97
N LYS A 27 -4.35 -6.20 9.26
CA LYS A 27 -5.67 -6.35 9.88
C LYS A 27 -6.71 -5.48 9.20
N ASN A 28 -6.42 -4.19 9.02
CA ASN A 28 -7.35 -3.24 8.43
C ASN A 28 -7.69 -3.60 6.97
N VAL A 29 -6.70 -4.03 6.19
CA VAL A 29 -6.91 -4.50 4.81
C VAL A 29 -7.77 -5.76 4.79
N LEU A 30 -7.44 -6.77 5.60
CA LEU A 30 -8.17 -8.03 5.60
C LEU A 30 -9.61 -7.86 6.10
N GLU A 31 -9.87 -6.99 7.07
CA GLU A 31 -11.22 -6.64 7.51
C GLU A 31 -12.07 -6.05 6.37
N GLU A 32 -11.48 -5.21 5.52
CA GLU A 32 -12.18 -4.63 4.37
C GLU A 32 -12.38 -5.64 3.23
N VAL A 33 -11.39 -6.50 2.99
CA VAL A 33 -11.46 -7.57 1.98
C VAL A 33 -12.57 -8.57 2.28
N VAL A 34 -12.81 -8.91 3.56
CA VAL A 34 -13.89 -9.86 3.94
C VAL A 34 -15.29 -9.28 3.75
N LYS A 35 -15.42 -7.94 3.75
CA LYS A 35 -16.71 -7.24 3.61
C LYS A 35 -17.17 -7.06 2.17
N ARG A 36 -16.29 -7.32 1.20
CA ARG A 36 -16.52 -7.02 -0.22
C ARG A 36 -16.36 -8.26 -1.10
N ASP A 37 -16.89 -8.18 -2.30
CA ASP A 37 -16.68 -9.18 -3.32
C ASP A 37 -15.24 -9.09 -3.89
N GLU A 38 -14.76 -10.17 -4.49
CA GLU A 38 -13.42 -10.27 -5.06
C GLU A 38 -13.18 -9.23 -6.18
N SER A 39 -14.24 -8.80 -6.89
CA SER A 39 -14.17 -7.73 -7.89
C SER A 39 -13.82 -6.36 -7.31
N ASP A 40 -14.04 -6.15 -6.01
CA ASP A 40 -13.84 -4.88 -5.31
C ASP A 40 -12.57 -4.88 -4.43
N ILE A 41 -11.64 -5.81 -4.71
CA ILE A 41 -10.45 -6.00 -3.87
C ILE A 41 -9.53 -4.76 -3.84
N GLU A 42 -9.45 -4.01 -4.95
CA GLU A 42 -8.68 -2.77 -5.00
C GLU A 42 -9.25 -1.73 -4.02
N GLU A 43 -10.57 -1.56 -4.03
CA GLU A 43 -11.24 -0.63 -3.12
C GLU A 43 -11.15 -1.09 -1.67
N ALA A 44 -11.20 -2.40 -1.41
CA ALA A 44 -10.99 -2.97 -0.09
C ALA A 44 -9.59 -2.63 0.46
N VAL A 45 -8.56 -2.86 -0.35
CA VAL A 45 -7.17 -2.56 0.03
C VAL A 45 -6.99 -1.06 0.28
N LYS A 46 -7.50 -0.21 -0.61
CA LYS A 46 -7.47 1.25 -0.45
C LYS A 46 -8.12 1.71 0.86
N HIS A 47 -9.30 1.17 1.20
CA HIS A 47 -9.96 1.49 2.46
C HIS A 47 -9.15 1.03 3.68
N GLY A 48 -8.48 -0.12 3.61
CA GLY A 48 -7.58 -0.59 4.66
C GLY A 48 -6.42 0.37 4.92
N TYR A 49 -5.80 0.90 3.86
CA TYR A 49 -4.76 1.92 3.96
C TYR A 49 -5.30 3.23 4.54
N LEU A 50 -6.42 3.74 4.01
CA LEU A 50 -7.04 4.98 4.49
C LEU A 50 -7.45 4.87 5.96
N LYS A 51 -7.96 3.72 6.38
CA LYS A 51 -8.28 3.46 7.78
C LYS A 51 -7.04 3.49 8.66
N THR A 52 -5.96 2.84 8.21
CA THR A 52 -4.70 2.81 8.96
C THR A 52 -4.11 4.22 9.11
N ASP A 53 -4.12 5.02 8.06
CA ASP A 53 -3.68 6.41 8.08
C ASP A 53 -4.53 7.25 9.05
N SER A 54 -5.86 7.17 8.93
CA SER A 54 -6.79 7.87 9.84
C SER A 54 -6.61 7.46 11.29
N ASP A 55 -6.36 6.19 11.57
CA ASP A 55 -6.15 5.71 12.93
C ASP A 55 -4.79 6.18 13.49
N PHE A 56 -3.73 6.20 12.66
CA PHE A 56 -2.44 6.76 13.06
C PHE A 56 -2.53 8.25 13.41
N LEU A 57 -3.26 9.04 12.63
CA LEU A 57 -3.45 10.46 12.90
C LEU A 57 -4.13 10.75 14.23
N LYS A 58 -4.93 9.83 14.77
CA LYS A 58 -5.57 9.95 16.08
C LYS A 58 -4.62 9.73 17.26
N GLU A 59 -3.51 9.04 17.02
CA GLU A 59 -2.51 8.73 18.05
C GLU A 59 -1.62 9.94 18.41
N ASP A 60 -1.74 11.06 17.68
CA ASP A 60 -0.89 12.26 17.87
C ASP A 60 0.62 11.96 17.84
N LEU A 61 1.00 11.04 16.95
CA LEU A 61 2.38 10.62 16.74
C LEU A 61 2.97 11.32 15.51
N ASN A 62 4.28 11.53 15.53
CA ASN A 62 5.00 12.15 14.43
C ASN A 62 5.62 11.12 13.50
N GLY A 63 5.94 11.56 12.28
CA GLY A 63 6.62 10.77 11.26
C GLY A 63 5.68 10.31 10.16
N GLY A 64 6.24 9.60 9.20
CA GLY A 64 5.53 9.00 8.07
C GLY A 64 6.16 7.66 7.70
N SER A 65 5.53 6.93 6.81
CA SER A 65 6.06 5.68 6.28
C SER A 65 5.68 5.51 4.82
N CYS A 66 6.65 5.13 3.99
CA CYS A 66 6.35 4.49 2.73
C CYS A 66 5.94 3.04 3.00
N CYS A 67 4.95 2.55 2.26
CA CYS A 67 4.44 1.19 2.43
C CYS A 67 4.31 0.53 1.07
N VAL A 68 4.93 -0.62 0.88
CA VAL A 68 4.66 -1.50 -0.25
C VAL A 68 4.20 -2.86 0.28
N THR A 69 3.06 -3.34 -0.20
CA THR A 69 2.45 -4.59 0.29
C THR A 69 2.04 -5.52 -0.83
N ALA A 70 2.05 -6.80 -0.52
CA ALA A 70 1.60 -7.88 -1.38
C ALA A 70 0.56 -8.72 -0.64
N LEU A 71 -0.64 -8.82 -1.19
CA LEU A 71 -1.69 -9.73 -0.74
C LEU A 71 -1.83 -10.85 -1.77
N ILE A 72 -1.56 -12.08 -1.36
CA ILE A 72 -1.83 -13.27 -2.16
C ILE A 72 -3.17 -13.83 -1.71
N ARG A 73 -4.12 -13.93 -2.63
CA ARG A 73 -5.47 -14.41 -2.33
C ARG A 73 -6.12 -15.02 -3.57
N ASN A 74 -6.70 -16.19 -3.42
CA ASN A 74 -7.46 -16.89 -4.47
C ASN A 74 -6.73 -16.98 -5.83
N GLY A 75 -5.40 -17.23 -5.81
CA GLY A 75 -4.57 -17.31 -7.01
C GLY A 75 -4.22 -15.96 -7.63
N ASN A 76 -4.52 -14.85 -6.99
CA ASN A 76 -4.15 -13.50 -7.41
C ASN A 76 -3.10 -12.91 -6.47
N LEU A 77 -2.20 -12.12 -7.03
CA LEU A 77 -1.25 -11.26 -6.32
C LEU A 77 -1.71 -9.81 -6.45
N VAL A 78 -2.13 -9.22 -5.33
CA VAL A 78 -2.54 -7.81 -5.26
C VAL A 78 -1.39 -7.01 -4.67
N MET A 79 -0.80 -6.12 -5.47
CA MET A 79 0.30 -5.25 -5.07
C MET A 79 -0.23 -3.86 -4.76
N SER A 80 0.24 -3.26 -3.67
CA SER A 80 -0.12 -1.91 -3.28
C SER A 80 1.12 -1.13 -2.87
N ASN A 81 1.18 0.14 -3.23
CA ASN A 81 2.29 1.01 -2.89
C ASN A 81 1.81 2.41 -2.51
N ALA A 82 2.34 2.93 -1.40
CA ALA A 82 2.22 4.33 -0.99
C ALA A 82 3.63 4.85 -0.69
N GLY A 83 4.15 5.74 -1.52
CA GLY A 83 5.48 6.31 -1.40
C GLY A 83 6.47 5.83 -2.46
N ASP A 84 7.75 5.89 -2.18
CA ASP A 84 8.83 5.59 -3.12
C ASP A 84 9.49 4.21 -2.92
N SER A 85 8.89 3.34 -2.10
CA SER A 85 9.22 1.92 -2.09
C SER A 85 8.74 1.26 -3.38
N ARG A 86 9.34 0.13 -3.76
CA ARG A 86 9.04 -0.53 -5.03
C ARG A 86 8.98 -2.04 -4.86
N ALA A 87 8.03 -2.67 -5.55
CA ALA A 87 7.98 -4.10 -5.75
C ALA A 87 8.42 -4.47 -7.17
N VAL A 88 9.27 -5.50 -7.26
CA VAL A 88 9.80 -6.02 -8.52
C VAL A 88 9.65 -7.53 -8.53
N ILE A 89 9.27 -8.09 -9.67
CA ILE A 89 9.26 -9.53 -9.90
C ILE A 89 10.37 -9.93 -10.87
N SER A 90 10.97 -11.08 -10.64
CA SER A 90 11.85 -11.71 -11.63
C SER A 90 11.06 -12.74 -12.43
N ARG A 91 10.97 -12.55 -13.72
CA ARG A 91 10.27 -13.45 -14.63
C ARG A 91 11.17 -13.79 -15.83
N GLY A 92 11.48 -15.07 -16.00
CA GLY A 92 12.36 -15.50 -17.09
C GLY A 92 13.75 -14.86 -17.09
N GLY A 93 14.30 -14.51 -15.92
CA GLY A 93 15.59 -13.85 -15.76
C GLY A 93 15.58 -12.33 -15.98
N ALA A 94 14.41 -11.74 -16.27
CA ALA A 94 14.23 -10.29 -16.39
C ALA A 94 13.52 -9.71 -15.16
N ALA A 95 13.94 -8.51 -14.72
CA ALA A 95 13.27 -7.77 -13.67
C ALA A 95 12.13 -6.92 -14.24
N GLU A 96 10.95 -7.02 -13.63
CA GLU A 96 9.76 -6.28 -14.02
C GLU A 96 9.19 -5.56 -12.79
N ALA A 97 9.01 -4.22 -12.87
CA ALA A 97 8.42 -3.46 -11.79
C ALA A 97 6.91 -3.72 -11.72
N LEU A 98 6.41 -4.07 -10.54
CA LEU A 98 4.99 -4.28 -10.27
C LEU A 98 4.32 -3.03 -9.70
N THR A 99 5.09 -2.07 -9.22
CA THR A 99 4.62 -0.79 -8.69
C THR A 99 5.42 0.37 -9.26
N SER A 100 4.89 1.58 -9.18
CA SER A 100 5.62 2.81 -9.53
C SER A 100 5.83 3.67 -8.28
N ASP A 101 6.99 4.29 -8.19
CA ASP A 101 7.33 5.18 -7.07
C ASP A 101 6.52 6.47 -7.13
N HIS A 102 6.01 6.90 -5.97
CA HIS A 102 5.45 8.24 -5.79
C HIS A 102 6.57 9.19 -5.34
N LYS A 103 7.10 9.95 -6.29
CA LYS A 103 8.17 10.95 -6.02
C LYS A 103 7.70 12.34 -6.38
N PRO A 104 8.00 13.38 -5.57
CA PRO A 104 7.64 14.77 -5.88
C PRO A 104 8.22 15.27 -7.19
N SER A 105 9.25 14.63 -7.74
CA SER A 105 9.84 14.94 -9.04
C SER A 105 9.01 14.47 -10.24
N ARG A 106 8.04 13.55 -10.04
CA ARG A 106 7.07 13.18 -11.08
C ARG A 106 6.08 14.32 -11.29
N ILE A 107 5.80 14.63 -12.55
CA ILE A 107 4.93 15.77 -12.91
C ILE A 107 3.52 15.58 -12.36
N ASP A 108 2.94 14.39 -12.51
CA ASP A 108 1.62 14.02 -12.00
C ASP A 108 1.53 14.10 -10.46
N GLU A 109 2.56 13.65 -9.75
CA GLU A 109 2.64 13.75 -8.29
C GLU A 109 2.80 15.21 -7.83
N LYS A 110 3.61 15.98 -8.55
CA LYS A 110 3.79 17.41 -8.26
C LYS A 110 2.48 18.18 -8.41
N GLU A 111 1.76 17.97 -9.51
CA GLU A 111 0.46 18.60 -9.77
C GLU A 111 -0.56 18.20 -8.70
N ARG A 112 -0.59 16.93 -8.30
CA ARG A 112 -1.46 16.45 -7.23
C ARG A 112 -1.15 17.12 -5.89
N ILE A 113 0.12 17.19 -5.48
CA ILE A 113 0.54 17.83 -4.22
C ILE A 113 0.19 19.32 -4.21
N GLU A 114 0.32 20.00 -5.35
CA GLU A 114 0.03 21.43 -5.48
C GLU A 114 -1.49 21.74 -5.52
N THR A 115 -2.32 20.79 -5.95
CA THR A 115 -3.77 21.00 -6.13
C THR A 115 -4.64 20.39 -5.02
N GLU A 116 -4.14 19.37 -4.32
CA GLU A 116 -4.89 18.67 -3.27
C GLU A 116 -4.23 18.84 -1.90
N VAL A 117 -5.06 19.15 -0.89
CA VAL A 117 -4.67 19.04 0.51
C VAL A 117 -4.50 17.55 0.82
N ILE A 118 -3.25 17.12 0.87
CA ILE A 118 -2.73 15.82 1.34
C ILE A 118 -3.79 14.70 1.46
N ASN A 119 -4.00 13.99 0.37
CA ASN A 119 -4.65 12.69 0.39
C ASN A 119 -3.61 11.58 0.18
N LEU A 120 -3.76 10.47 0.89
CA LEU A 120 -2.95 9.27 0.68
C LEU A 120 -3.02 8.86 -0.79
N VAL A 121 -1.88 8.92 -1.48
CA VAL A 121 -1.77 8.36 -2.83
C VAL A 121 -1.29 6.95 -2.75
N MET A 122 -2.08 6.06 -3.31
CA MET A 122 -1.78 4.65 -3.34
C MET A 122 -1.98 4.11 -4.74
N MET A 123 -1.03 3.32 -5.20
CA MET A 123 -1.17 2.51 -6.40
C MET A 123 -1.52 1.08 -6.00
N ILE A 124 -2.53 0.53 -6.63
CA ILE A 124 -2.89 -0.88 -6.49
C ILE A 124 -2.84 -1.54 -7.87
N ALA A 125 -2.26 -2.73 -7.95
CA ALA A 125 -2.21 -3.53 -9.16
C ALA A 125 -2.49 -5.00 -8.82
N ILE A 126 -3.25 -5.68 -9.66
CA ILE A 126 -3.61 -7.09 -9.49
C ILE A 126 -2.94 -7.90 -10.59
N PHE A 127 -2.27 -8.96 -10.19
CA PHE A 127 -1.62 -9.91 -11.09
C PHE A 127 -2.13 -11.33 -10.81
N PRO A 128 -2.50 -12.12 -11.83
CA PRO A 128 -2.77 -13.53 -11.62
C PRO A 128 -1.49 -14.25 -11.19
N CYS A 129 -1.59 -15.08 -10.17
CA CYS A 129 -0.52 -15.99 -9.78
C CYS A 129 -0.48 -17.14 -10.79
N LEU A 130 0.63 -17.30 -11.50
CA LEU A 130 0.88 -18.41 -12.41
C LEU A 130 1.27 -19.66 -11.65
#